data_22674f4e417e17626cf00fd830edf792
#
_entry.id   22674f4e417e17626cf00fd830edf792
#
_cell.length_a   1.000
_cell.length_b   1.000
_cell.length_c   1.000
_cell.angle_alpha   90.00
_cell.angle_beta   90.00
_cell.angle_gamma   90.00
#
_symmetry.space_group_name_H-M   'P 1'
#
loop_
_entity.id
_entity.type
_entity.pdbx_description
1 polymer ?
#
loop_
_entity_poly.entity_id
_entity_poly.type
_entity_poly.pdbx_seq_one_letter_code
_entity_poly.pdbx_strand_id
1 'polypeptide(L)'
;EIGSGLVGSEMCIRDRLNSSVAKGESLKDTMTIVGGYADIIAMRHPVEGSAMAASMYAGVPFINCGDGGHLHPTQTLADIVTLSCEKGRLDNLKIGICGDLLNGRTVHSLIKALSQYDNNSFVLISTKELQVPLYIIDILEKNNCKYEFSNDLASSISDLDVLYMTRIQQERFASKEEYEKQKYVFVLDKEKLAKAKEDMIILHPLPRVNEITVDIDDDPRALYFKQALYGMYGRMALILLLLQDDDFMLKDREISVIDKRCTNPRCITAREEYLPNRSYLKLGMQMCDYCDKRID
;
A
#
# COMPACT_ATOMS: atom_id res chain seq x y z
N GLU A 1 -0.78 -7.20 -26.00
CA GLU A 1 -1.32 -6.08 -26.80
C GLU A 1 -0.38 -4.87 -26.67
N ILE A 2 0.09 -4.38 -27.80
CA ILE A 2 0.87 -3.14 -27.86
C ILE A 2 -0.15 -2.03 -28.04
N GLY A 3 -0.40 -1.27 -26.99
CA GLY A 3 -1.22 -0.06 -27.07
C GLY A 3 -0.38 1.08 -27.64
N SER A 4 -0.82 1.68 -28.74
CA SER A 4 -0.21 2.89 -29.27
C SER A 4 -0.33 4.01 -28.23
N GLY A 5 0.79 4.41 -27.68
CA GLY A 5 0.86 5.50 -26.71
C GLY A 5 0.89 6.87 -27.34
N LEU A 6 1.07 7.85 -26.51
CA LEU A 6 1.33 9.26 -26.82
C LEU A 6 2.57 9.40 -27.72
N VAL A 7 2.60 10.42 -28.55
CA VAL A 7 3.75 10.75 -29.43
C VAL A 7 5.03 10.75 -28.62
N GLY A 8 5.90 9.76 -28.88
CA GLY A 8 7.20 9.60 -28.23
C GLY A 8 7.24 8.64 -27.03
N SER A 9 6.13 7.94 -26.72
CA SER A 9 6.12 6.88 -25.70
C SER A 9 5.29 5.69 -26.14
N GLU A 10 5.75 4.48 -25.87
CA GLU A 10 5.00 3.24 -26.03
C GLU A 10 4.79 2.58 -24.67
N MET A 11 3.57 2.07 -24.43
CA MET A 11 3.25 1.27 -23.27
C MET A 11 2.95 -0.17 -23.67
N CYS A 12 3.81 -1.09 -23.25
CA CYS A 12 3.58 -2.53 -23.39
C CYS A 12 2.93 -3.08 -22.12
N ILE A 13 1.71 -3.59 -22.23
CA ILE A 13 1.03 -4.28 -21.14
C ILE A 13 1.21 -5.77 -21.32
N ARG A 14 1.90 -6.42 -20.37
CA ARG A 14 2.07 -7.87 -20.34
C ARG A 14 1.15 -8.48 -19.28
N ASP A 15 0.13 -9.21 -19.74
CA ASP A 15 -0.74 -9.97 -18.86
C ASP A 15 -0.11 -11.33 -18.53
N ARG A 16 -0.05 -11.62 -17.24
CA ARG A 16 0.57 -12.83 -16.71
C ARG A 16 -0.17 -14.12 -17.07
N LEU A 17 -1.49 -14.08 -17.20
CA LEU A 17 -2.30 -15.27 -17.44
C LEU A 17 -2.11 -15.84 -18.86
N ASN A 18 -1.72 -15.00 -19.82
CA ASN A 18 -1.53 -15.37 -21.23
C ASN A 18 -0.07 -15.23 -21.71
N SER A 19 0.86 -15.03 -20.79
CA SER A 19 2.29 -14.83 -21.10
C SER A 19 3.12 -16.12 -20.96
N SER A 20 4.40 -16.06 -21.34
CA SER A 20 5.39 -17.14 -21.15
C SER A 20 5.54 -17.58 -19.69
N VAL A 21 5.16 -16.76 -18.71
CA VAL A 21 5.09 -17.14 -17.29
C VAL A 21 4.13 -18.32 -17.06
N ALA A 22 3.03 -18.39 -17.84
CA ALA A 22 2.12 -19.55 -17.80
C ALA A 22 2.77 -20.85 -18.28
N LYS A 23 3.90 -20.76 -19.01
CA LYS A 23 4.71 -21.87 -19.47
C LYS A 23 5.87 -22.23 -18.54
N GLY A 24 6.00 -21.53 -17.39
CA GLY A 24 7.05 -21.76 -16.40
C GLY A 24 8.27 -20.84 -16.54
N GLU A 25 8.19 -19.74 -17.30
CA GLU A 25 9.26 -18.72 -17.35
C GLU A 25 9.49 -18.13 -15.96
N SER A 26 10.75 -18.04 -15.53
CA SER A 26 11.13 -17.45 -14.24
C SER A 26 10.87 -15.94 -14.22
N LEU A 27 10.70 -15.38 -13.00
CA LEU A 27 10.62 -13.93 -12.85
C LEU A 27 11.91 -13.23 -13.32
N LYS A 28 13.06 -13.86 -13.10
CA LYS A 28 14.37 -13.38 -13.57
C LYS A 28 14.40 -13.23 -15.09
N ASP A 29 14.05 -14.28 -15.83
CA ASP A 29 14.09 -14.28 -17.29
C ASP A 29 13.11 -13.24 -17.85
N THR A 30 11.88 -13.22 -17.31
CA THR A 30 10.87 -12.20 -17.64
C THR A 30 11.42 -10.79 -17.51
N MET A 31 12.03 -10.47 -16.34
CA MET A 31 12.50 -9.11 -16.07
C MET A 31 13.73 -8.75 -16.90
N THR A 32 14.63 -9.69 -17.16
CA THR A 32 15.80 -9.47 -18.03
C THR A 32 15.36 -9.12 -19.46
N ILE A 33 14.35 -9.85 -19.99
CA ILE A 33 13.84 -9.59 -21.34
C ILE A 33 13.10 -8.27 -21.42
N VAL A 34 12.16 -8.03 -20.47
CA VAL A 34 11.34 -6.81 -20.47
C VAL A 34 12.19 -5.57 -20.22
N GLY A 35 13.22 -5.66 -19.37
CA GLY A 35 14.17 -4.58 -19.13
C GLY A 35 14.94 -4.14 -20.39
N GLY A 36 15.18 -5.08 -21.34
CA GLY A 36 15.77 -4.75 -22.64
C GLY A 36 14.83 -4.01 -23.61
N TYR A 37 13.54 -3.91 -23.29
CA TYR A 37 12.53 -3.27 -24.14
C TYR A 37 11.92 -2.00 -23.58
N ALA A 38 12.28 -1.63 -22.35
CA ALA A 38 11.64 -0.53 -21.62
C ALA A 38 12.68 0.35 -20.93
N ASP A 39 12.39 1.64 -20.83
CA ASP A 39 13.20 2.60 -20.06
C ASP A 39 12.82 2.60 -18.57
N ILE A 40 11.63 2.11 -18.24
CA ILE A 40 11.11 1.98 -16.87
C ILE A 40 10.08 0.86 -16.80
N ILE A 41 10.04 0.12 -15.70
CA ILE A 41 9.06 -0.96 -15.48
C ILE A 41 8.17 -0.64 -14.29
N ALA A 42 6.85 -0.69 -14.48
CA ALA A 42 5.86 -0.65 -13.43
C ALA A 42 5.18 -2.02 -13.30
N MET A 43 5.35 -2.72 -12.15
CA MET A 43 4.84 -4.07 -11.96
C MET A 43 3.88 -4.17 -10.78
N ARG A 44 2.74 -4.86 -11.02
CA ARG A 44 1.88 -5.38 -9.96
C ARG A 44 1.91 -6.90 -9.94
N HIS A 45 2.11 -7.50 -8.77
CA HIS A 45 2.29 -8.95 -8.64
C HIS A 45 1.56 -9.49 -7.40
N PRO A 46 0.97 -10.69 -7.45
CA PRO A 46 0.23 -11.25 -6.31
C PRO A 46 1.11 -11.82 -5.20
N VAL A 47 2.42 -11.97 -5.40
CA VAL A 47 3.35 -12.60 -4.44
C VAL A 47 4.14 -11.54 -3.69
N GLU A 48 4.23 -11.68 -2.37
CA GLU A 48 4.97 -10.76 -1.50
C GLU A 48 6.47 -10.79 -1.82
N GLY A 49 7.08 -9.60 -1.96
CA GLY A 49 8.51 -9.45 -2.26
C GLY A 49 8.90 -9.61 -3.72
N SER A 50 7.94 -9.88 -4.61
CA SER A 50 8.19 -10.03 -6.04
C SER A 50 8.74 -8.77 -6.69
N ALA A 51 8.35 -7.60 -6.22
CA ALA A 51 8.85 -6.33 -6.77
C ALA A 51 10.35 -6.15 -6.49
N MET A 52 10.82 -6.48 -5.29
CA MET A 52 12.24 -6.46 -4.95
C MET A 52 13.01 -7.49 -5.79
N ALA A 53 12.49 -8.72 -5.90
CA ALA A 53 13.13 -9.75 -6.73
C ALA A 53 13.20 -9.34 -8.21
N ALA A 54 12.15 -8.76 -8.75
CA ALA A 54 12.08 -8.28 -10.12
C ALA A 54 13.08 -7.15 -10.40
N SER A 55 13.17 -6.16 -9.50
CA SER A 55 14.06 -5.01 -9.67
C SER A 55 15.54 -5.40 -9.75
N MET A 56 15.94 -6.52 -9.15
CA MET A 56 17.33 -7.02 -9.22
C MET A 56 17.76 -7.43 -10.64
N TYR A 57 16.82 -7.74 -11.52
CA TYR A 57 17.07 -8.24 -12.87
C TYR A 57 16.54 -7.33 -13.98
N ALA A 58 15.85 -6.27 -13.63
CA ALA A 58 15.21 -5.36 -14.59
C ALA A 58 16.23 -4.53 -15.40
N GLY A 59 17.36 -4.14 -14.79
CA GLY A 59 18.38 -3.31 -15.44
C GLY A 59 17.94 -1.87 -15.74
N VAL A 60 16.69 -1.52 -15.41
CA VAL A 60 16.08 -0.19 -15.59
C VAL A 60 15.33 0.20 -14.32
N PRO A 61 14.98 1.49 -14.12
CA PRO A 61 14.15 1.93 -13.00
C PRO A 61 12.87 1.10 -12.86
N PHE A 62 12.50 0.79 -11.60
CA PHE A 62 11.43 -0.15 -11.32
C PHE A 62 10.42 0.41 -10.30
N ILE A 63 9.13 0.38 -10.64
CA ILE A 63 8.04 0.85 -9.77
C ILE A 63 7.22 -0.34 -9.26
N ASN A 64 7.17 -0.52 -7.93
CA ASN A 64 6.25 -1.44 -7.28
C ASN A 64 4.82 -0.87 -7.25
N CYS A 65 3.93 -1.41 -8.07
CA CYS A 65 2.49 -1.06 -8.11
C CYS A 65 1.64 -1.97 -7.20
N GLY A 66 2.27 -2.69 -6.28
CA GLY A 66 1.66 -3.57 -5.30
C GLY A 66 2.09 -5.03 -5.45
N ASP A 67 2.65 -5.60 -4.40
CA ASP A 67 3.13 -6.97 -4.32
C ASP A 67 2.41 -7.76 -3.22
N GLY A 68 1.43 -8.55 -3.61
CA GLY A 68 0.66 -9.40 -2.70
C GLY A 68 -0.02 -8.62 -1.57
N GLY A 69 0.14 -9.09 -0.35
CA GLY A 69 -0.30 -8.43 0.89
C GLY A 69 0.76 -7.53 1.51
N HIS A 70 1.91 -7.35 0.88
CA HIS A 70 3.08 -6.69 1.46
C HIS A 70 2.99 -5.15 1.37
N LEU A 71 3.16 -4.56 0.18
CA LEU A 71 3.20 -3.10 0.01
C LEU A 71 2.35 -2.63 -1.18
N HIS A 72 1.96 -1.36 -1.13
CA HIS A 72 1.40 -0.62 -2.27
C HIS A 72 1.94 0.82 -2.30
N PRO A 73 3.24 1.02 -2.62
CA PRO A 73 3.90 2.33 -2.47
C PRO A 73 3.25 3.44 -3.28
N THR A 74 2.78 3.12 -4.50
CA THR A 74 2.13 4.13 -5.36
C THR A 74 0.74 4.56 -4.87
N GLN A 75 0.08 3.77 -4.01
CA GLN A 75 -1.13 4.22 -3.31
C GLN A 75 -0.75 5.15 -2.16
N THR A 76 0.25 4.78 -1.37
CA THR A 76 0.76 5.66 -0.30
C THR A 76 1.23 7.00 -0.84
N LEU A 77 1.90 7.02 -2.01
CA LEU A 77 2.26 8.27 -2.70
C LEU A 77 1.02 9.12 -3.02
N ALA A 78 -0.04 8.50 -3.54
CA ALA A 78 -1.30 9.21 -3.83
C ALA A 78 -1.92 9.80 -2.55
N ASP A 79 -1.90 9.05 -1.46
CA ASP A 79 -2.43 9.46 -0.16
C ASP A 79 -1.63 10.65 0.40
N ILE A 80 -0.30 10.58 0.41
CA ILE A 80 0.60 11.65 0.87
C ILE A 80 0.47 12.92 0.03
N VAL A 81 0.44 12.79 -1.30
CA VAL A 81 0.24 13.95 -2.20
C VAL A 81 -1.11 14.61 -1.93
N THR A 82 -2.17 13.81 -1.73
CA THR A 82 -3.50 14.35 -1.41
C THR A 82 -3.48 15.11 -0.09
N LEU A 83 -2.90 14.50 0.97
CA LEU A 83 -2.78 15.16 2.28
C LEU A 83 -1.98 16.47 2.19
N SER A 84 -0.85 16.45 1.49
CA SER A 84 -0.01 17.64 1.29
C SER A 84 -0.76 18.77 0.57
N CYS A 85 -1.51 18.42 -0.48
CA CYS A 85 -2.27 19.43 -1.27
C CYS A 85 -3.50 19.95 -0.50
N GLU A 86 -4.23 19.11 0.21
CA GLU A 86 -5.53 19.47 0.79
C GLU A 86 -5.43 19.93 2.26
N LYS A 87 -4.48 19.41 3.03
CA LYS A 87 -4.24 19.86 4.42
C LYS A 87 -3.04 20.80 4.53
N GLY A 88 -2.20 20.90 3.51
CA GLY A 88 -0.99 21.74 3.52
C GLY A 88 0.10 21.25 4.48
N ARG A 89 -0.10 20.09 5.12
CA ARG A 89 0.82 19.50 6.11
C ARG A 89 0.66 17.98 6.17
N LEU A 90 1.68 17.31 6.70
CA LEU A 90 1.69 15.87 6.96
C LEU A 90 1.91 15.53 8.44
N ASP A 91 2.12 16.54 9.26
CA ASP A 91 2.30 16.48 10.71
C ASP A 91 1.08 17.02 11.48
N ASN A 92 1.05 16.82 12.80
CA ASN A 92 -0.01 17.32 13.68
C ASN A 92 -1.44 16.96 13.20
N LEU A 93 -1.62 15.74 12.69
CA LEU A 93 -2.90 15.23 12.20
C LEU A 93 -3.47 14.17 13.14
N LYS A 94 -4.78 14.21 13.39
CA LYS A 94 -5.53 13.10 13.97
C LYS A 94 -6.18 12.29 12.85
N ILE A 95 -5.70 11.06 12.66
CA ILE A 95 -6.00 10.23 11.50
C ILE A 95 -6.83 9.03 11.93
N GLY A 96 -8.10 9.00 11.52
CA GLY A 96 -8.96 7.82 11.66
C GLY A 96 -8.74 6.87 10.50
N ILE A 97 -8.49 5.60 10.79
CA ILE A 97 -8.37 4.55 9.78
C ILE A 97 -9.44 3.51 10.06
N CYS A 98 -10.34 3.29 9.11
CA CYS A 98 -11.57 2.54 9.32
C CYS A 98 -11.75 1.40 8.31
N GLY A 99 -12.08 0.19 8.81
CA GLY A 99 -12.42 -0.98 8.01
C GLY A 99 -11.56 -2.21 8.31
N ASP A 100 -11.05 -2.89 7.26
CA ASP A 100 -10.15 -4.05 7.39
C ASP A 100 -8.71 -3.58 7.61
N LEU A 101 -8.31 -3.45 8.86
CA LEU A 101 -6.96 -3.02 9.22
C LEU A 101 -5.97 -4.18 9.28
N LEU A 102 -6.46 -5.42 9.39
CA LEU A 102 -5.61 -6.62 9.44
C LEU A 102 -4.97 -6.92 8.09
N ASN A 103 -5.77 -6.87 7.01
CA ASN A 103 -5.35 -7.26 5.66
C ASN A 103 -5.09 -6.05 4.75
N GLY A 104 -5.36 -4.84 5.23
CA GLY A 104 -5.26 -3.59 4.49
C GLY A 104 -3.81 -3.15 4.22
N ARG A 105 -3.14 -3.67 3.19
CA ARG A 105 -1.76 -3.25 2.85
C ARG A 105 -1.62 -1.73 2.63
N THR A 106 -2.65 -1.07 2.12
CA THR A 106 -2.67 0.40 1.95
C THR A 106 -2.69 1.10 3.30
N VAL A 107 -3.46 0.56 4.26
CA VAL A 107 -3.47 1.01 5.66
C VAL A 107 -2.09 0.89 6.29
N HIS A 108 -1.47 -0.28 6.19
CA HIS A 108 -0.14 -0.52 6.77
C HIS A 108 0.91 0.42 6.19
N SER A 109 0.89 0.61 4.87
CA SER A 109 1.83 1.50 4.19
C SER A 109 1.61 2.96 4.57
N LEU A 110 0.34 3.41 4.70
CA LEU A 110 -0.01 4.76 5.11
C LEU A 110 0.41 5.05 6.56
N ILE A 111 0.11 4.12 7.50
CA ILE A 111 0.55 4.24 8.89
C ILE A 111 2.08 4.35 8.97
N LYS A 112 2.81 3.47 8.27
CA LYS A 112 4.28 3.52 8.22
C LYS A 112 4.81 4.86 7.72
N ALA A 113 4.18 5.44 6.71
CA ALA A 113 4.60 6.73 6.16
C ALA A 113 4.27 7.89 7.10
N LEU A 114 3.02 7.98 7.58
CA LEU A 114 2.57 9.10 8.41
C LEU A 114 3.11 9.05 9.84
N SER A 115 3.49 7.89 10.35
CA SER A 115 4.12 7.78 11.68
C SER A 115 5.54 8.37 11.74
N GLN A 116 6.13 8.76 10.61
CA GLN A 116 7.43 9.43 10.55
C GLN A 116 7.34 10.95 10.70
N TYR A 117 6.12 11.52 10.64
CA TYR A 117 5.88 12.94 10.81
C TYR A 117 5.46 13.25 12.25
N ASP A 118 5.89 14.40 12.77
CA ASP A 118 5.73 14.77 14.15
C ASP A 118 4.25 14.93 14.56
N ASN A 119 3.97 14.52 15.82
CA ASN A 119 2.69 14.71 16.50
C ASN A 119 1.46 14.13 15.80
N ASN A 120 1.62 13.20 14.87
CA ASN A 120 0.51 12.46 14.32
C ASN A 120 -0.07 11.49 15.34
N SER A 121 -1.39 11.38 15.37
CA SER A 121 -2.12 10.42 16.19
C SER A 121 -3.10 9.60 15.37
N PHE A 122 -3.35 8.34 15.77
CA PHE A 122 -4.12 7.40 15.00
C PHE A 122 -5.31 6.86 15.78
N VAL A 123 -6.50 6.87 15.17
CA VAL A 123 -7.70 6.18 15.65
C VAL A 123 -7.93 4.97 14.76
N LEU A 124 -7.73 3.77 15.32
CA LEU A 124 -7.78 2.49 14.61
C LEU A 124 -9.19 1.90 14.76
N ILE A 125 -10.07 2.23 13.79
CA ILE A 125 -11.50 1.94 13.84
C ILE A 125 -11.77 0.62 13.13
N SER A 126 -11.94 -0.46 13.88
CA SER A 126 -12.15 -1.79 13.33
C SER A 126 -12.77 -2.76 14.34
N THR A 127 -13.26 -3.90 13.87
CA THR A 127 -13.64 -5.00 14.76
C THR A 127 -12.40 -5.66 15.37
N LYS A 128 -12.55 -6.44 16.43
CA LYS A 128 -11.42 -7.12 17.09
C LYS A 128 -10.67 -8.06 16.14
N GLU A 129 -11.40 -8.70 15.23
CA GLU A 129 -10.88 -9.68 14.29
C GLU A 129 -10.10 -9.04 13.14
N LEU A 130 -10.39 -7.77 12.83
CA LEU A 130 -9.81 -7.03 11.71
C LEU A 130 -8.87 -5.90 12.15
N GLN A 131 -8.43 -5.90 13.42
CA GLN A 131 -7.48 -4.91 13.92
C GLN A 131 -6.08 -5.05 13.31
N VAL A 132 -5.31 -3.98 13.35
CA VAL A 132 -3.94 -3.96 12.85
C VAL A 132 -3.08 -5.05 13.51
N PRO A 133 -2.17 -5.68 12.77
CA PRO A 133 -1.24 -6.65 13.34
C PRO A 133 -0.21 -5.96 14.25
N LEU A 134 0.33 -6.70 15.22
CA LEU A 134 1.26 -6.21 16.24
C LEU A 134 2.43 -5.41 15.68
N TYR A 135 3.00 -5.81 14.54
CA TYR A 135 4.13 -5.09 13.96
C TYR A 135 3.80 -3.64 13.54
N ILE A 136 2.52 -3.31 13.30
CA ILE A 136 2.08 -1.92 13.06
C ILE A 136 2.06 -1.15 14.38
N ILE A 137 1.62 -1.78 15.47
CA ILE A 137 1.68 -1.19 16.82
C ILE A 137 3.12 -0.91 17.20
N ASP A 138 4.03 -1.86 17.01
CA ASP A 138 5.47 -1.68 17.25
C ASP A 138 6.05 -0.46 16.50
N ILE A 139 5.56 -0.21 15.26
CA ILE A 139 5.98 0.96 14.47
C ILE A 139 5.46 2.26 15.09
N LEU A 140 4.19 2.31 15.51
CA LEU A 140 3.60 3.47 16.14
C LEU A 140 4.31 3.82 17.46
N GLU A 141 4.55 2.81 18.29
CA GLU A 141 5.26 2.96 19.56
C GLU A 141 6.71 3.45 19.35
N LYS A 142 7.43 2.85 18.40
CA LYS A 142 8.80 3.26 18.06
C LYS A 142 8.89 4.73 17.61
N ASN A 143 7.88 5.19 16.86
CA ASN A 143 7.83 6.57 16.37
C ASN A 143 7.14 7.52 17.37
N ASN A 144 6.86 7.06 18.61
CA ASN A 144 6.16 7.82 19.64
C ASN A 144 4.81 8.39 19.22
N CYS A 145 4.12 7.73 18.30
CA CYS A 145 2.80 8.12 17.85
C CYS A 145 1.75 7.69 18.87
N LYS A 146 0.83 8.59 19.22
CA LYS A 146 -0.36 8.24 19.99
C LYS A 146 -1.31 7.46 19.14
N TYR A 147 -1.93 6.42 19.69
CA TYR A 147 -2.98 5.66 19.00
C TYR A 147 -4.05 5.19 19.99
N GLU A 148 -5.24 5.01 19.47
CA GLU A 148 -6.38 4.45 20.19
C GLU A 148 -7.15 3.48 19.32
N PHE A 149 -7.77 2.47 19.93
CA PHE A 149 -8.65 1.53 19.25
C PHE A 149 -10.10 1.95 19.42
N SER A 150 -10.87 1.84 18.35
CA SER A 150 -12.31 2.05 18.39
C SER A 150 -13.03 0.98 17.57
N ASN A 151 -14.26 0.69 17.93
CA ASN A 151 -15.20 -0.15 17.16
C ASN A 151 -16.45 0.64 16.72
N ASP A 152 -16.45 1.95 16.91
CA ASP A 152 -17.56 2.82 16.53
C ASP A 152 -17.05 4.06 15.75
N LEU A 153 -17.40 4.10 14.46
CA LEU A 153 -17.08 5.21 13.58
C LEU A 153 -17.81 6.50 14.00
N ALA A 154 -19.06 6.38 14.43
CA ALA A 154 -19.90 7.54 14.72
C ALA A 154 -19.43 8.34 15.94
N SER A 155 -18.84 7.67 16.93
CA SER A 155 -18.24 8.33 18.11
C SER A 155 -16.84 8.85 17.84
N SER A 156 -16.11 8.24 16.90
CA SER A 156 -14.71 8.56 16.63
C SER A 156 -14.53 9.73 15.65
N ILE A 157 -15.52 10.03 14.81
CA ILE A 157 -15.37 10.92 13.65
C ILE A 157 -15.24 12.41 14.00
N SER A 158 -15.72 12.82 15.17
CA SER A 158 -15.94 14.23 15.52
C SER A 158 -14.69 15.09 15.62
N ASP A 159 -13.54 14.50 15.90
CA ASP A 159 -12.29 15.23 16.12
C ASP A 159 -11.17 14.83 15.14
N LEU A 160 -11.48 14.00 14.14
CA LEU A 160 -10.54 13.61 13.09
C LEU A 160 -10.24 14.78 12.13
N ASP A 161 -8.99 14.84 11.69
CA ASP A 161 -8.54 15.70 10.59
C ASP A 161 -8.61 14.95 9.24
N VAL A 162 -8.41 13.62 9.30
CA VAL A 162 -8.42 12.73 8.15
C VAL A 162 -9.19 11.46 8.52
N LEU A 163 -10.10 11.03 7.67
CA LEU A 163 -10.72 9.71 7.74
C LEU A 163 -10.32 8.89 6.51
N TYR A 164 -9.55 7.82 6.72
CA TYR A 164 -9.18 6.87 5.67
C TYR A 164 -10.07 5.64 5.78
N MET A 165 -10.99 5.50 4.84
CA MET A 165 -11.91 4.36 4.77
C MET A 165 -11.32 3.24 3.92
N THR A 166 -11.52 1.99 4.32
CA THR A 166 -11.18 0.82 3.49
C THR A 166 -12.34 -0.15 3.46
N ARG A 167 -12.47 -0.86 2.34
CA ARG A 167 -13.44 -1.95 2.24
C ARG A 167 -13.04 -3.15 3.09
N ILE A 168 -14.01 -3.88 3.56
CA ILE A 168 -13.80 -5.21 4.16
C ILE A 168 -13.65 -6.21 3.00
N GLN A 169 -12.50 -6.91 2.93
CA GLN A 169 -12.10 -7.71 1.78
C GLN A 169 -12.67 -9.13 1.88
N GLN A 170 -13.77 -9.43 1.15
CA GLN A 170 -14.41 -10.74 1.13
C GLN A 170 -13.44 -11.89 0.85
N GLU A 171 -12.50 -11.66 -0.05
CA GLU A 171 -11.48 -12.62 -0.48
C GLU A 171 -10.49 -13.04 0.61
N ARG A 172 -10.57 -12.44 1.79
CA ARG A 172 -9.69 -12.70 2.94
C ARG A 172 -10.35 -13.52 4.05
N PHE A 173 -11.67 -13.69 3.99
CA PHE A 173 -12.41 -14.45 4.99
C PHE A 173 -12.39 -15.95 4.69
N ALA A 174 -12.36 -16.77 5.75
CA ALA A 174 -12.42 -18.21 5.63
C ALA A 174 -13.81 -18.71 5.19
N SER A 175 -14.88 -17.96 5.55
CA SER A 175 -16.25 -18.28 5.15
C SER A 175 -17.01 -17.02 4.71
N LYS A 176 -18.06 -17.25 3.88
CA LYS A 176 -18.97 -16.19 3.43
C LYS A 176 -19.81 -15.65 4.59
N GLU A 177 -20.16 -16.50 5.55
CA GLU A 177 -20.95 -16.16 6.73
C GLU A 177 -20.20 -15.17 7.65
N GLU A 178 -18.88 -15.33 7.82
CA GLU A 178 -18.05 -14.39 8.57
C GLU A 178 -17.98 -13.04 7.88
N TYR A 179 -17.82 -13.01 6.56
CA TYR A 179 -17.83 -11.77 5.79
C TYR A 179 -19.17 -11.05 5.92
N GLU A 180 -20.30 -11.77 5.77
CA GLU A 180 -21.65 -11.16 5.85
C GLU A 180 -21.91 -10.46 7.20
N LYS A 181 -21.32 -10.95 8.29
CA LYS A 181 -21.40 -10.32 9.63
C LYS A 181 -20.61 -9.02 9.73
N GLN A 182 -19.56 -8.86 8.93
CA GLN A 182 -18.60 -7.75 9.05
C GLN A 182 -18.82 -6.65 8.00
N LYS A 183 -19.34 -6.99 6.82
CA LYS A 183 -19.34 -6.10 5.64
C LYS A 183 -20.07 -4.76 5.80
N TYR A 184 -21.01 -4.67 6.74
CA TYR A 184 -21.79 -3.45 7.00
C TYR A 184 -21.52 -2.81 8.35
N VAL A 185 -20.51 -3.27 9.09
CA VAL A 185 -20.21 -2.75 10.44
C VAL A 185 -19.77 -1.29 10.37
N PHE A 186 -19.00 -0.94 9.34
CA PHE A 186 -18.50 0.43 9.15
C PHE A 186 -18.97 0.99 7.82
N VAL A 187 -20.08 1.73 7.86
CA VAL A 187 -20.58 2.48 6.70
C VAL A 187 -20.56 3.96 7.04
N LEU A 188 -19.88 4.75 6.21
CA LEU A 188 -19.92 6.20 6.29
C LEU A 188 -21.11 6.72 5.47
N ASP A 189 -22.01 7.44 6.13
CA ASP A 189 -23.20 8.06 5.60
C ASP A 189 -23.29 9.54 6.01
N LYS A 190 -24.29 10.27 5.49
CA LYS A 190 -24.51 11.69 5.81
C LYS A 190 -24.72 11.96 7.30
N GLU A 191 -25.39 11.06 8.02
CA GLU A 191 -25.68 11.24 9.44
C GLU A 191 -24.38 11.23 10.27
N LYS A 192 -23.49 10.27 9.99
CA LYS A 192 -22.17 10.22 10.64
C LYS A 192 -21.30 11.38 10.21
N LEU A 193 -21.30 11.71 8.91
CA LEU A 193 -20.51 12.81 8.36
C LEU A 193 -20.90 14.17 8.93
N ALA A 194 -22.17 14.36 9.31
CA ALA A 194 -22.65 15.60 9.96
C ALA A 194 -21.99 15.86 11.34
N LYS A 195 -21.41 14.84 11.98
CA LYS A 195 -20.70 14.95 13.26
C LYS A 195 -19.21 15.31 13.11
N ALA A 196 -18.68 15.22 11.89
CA ALA A 196 -17.28 15.47 11.61
C ALA A 196 -16.95 16.97 11.53
N LYS A 197 -15.68 17.31 11.70
CA LYS A 197 -15.18 18.68 11.47
C LYS A 197 -15.47 19.12 10.02
N GLU A 198 -15.66 20.41 9.83
CA GLU A 198 -15.88 21.00 8.50
C GLU A 198 -14.67 20.84 7.58
N ASP A 199 -13.46 20.87 8.16
CA ASP A 199 -12.19 20.71 7.44
C ASP A 199 -11.63 19.28 7.43
N MET A 200 -12.37 18.29 7.98
CA MET A 200 -11.97 16.89 7.86
C MET A 200 -11.96 16.48 6.39
N ILE A 201 -11.02 15.62 6.00
CA ILE A 201 -11.01 15.04 4.66
C ILE A 201 -11.22 13.53 4.70
N ILE A 202 -11.92 13.00 3.69
CA ILE A 202 -12.23 11.58 3.55
C ILE A 202 -11.44 11.02 2.38
N LEU A 203 -10.65 10.01 2.65
CA LEU A 203 -9.81 9.30 1.68
C LEU A 203 -10.27 7.83 1.56
N HIS A 204 -10.06 7.26 0.38
CA HIS A 204 -10.35 5.85 0.11
C HIS A 204 -9.48 5.35 -1.04
N PRO A 205 -8.81 4.18 -0.94
CA PRO A 205 -7.92 3.69 -2.01
C PRO A 205 -8.66 3.20 -3.27
N LEU A 206 -9.99 3.15 -3.23
CA LEU A 206 -10.86 2.62 -4.28
C LEU A 206 -10.48 1.19 -4.76
N PRO A 207 -11.38 0.40 -5.34
CA PRO A 207 -12.82 0.70 -5.47
C PRO A 207 -13.57 0.56 -4.13
N ARG A 208 -14.54 1.43 -3.90
CA ARG A 208 -15.50 1.26 -2.80
C ARG A 208 -16.64 0.32 -3.23
N VAL A 209 -17.30 -0.28 -2.26
CA VAL A 209 -18.48 -1.15 -2.48
C VAL A 209 -19.67 -0.62 -1.69
N ASN A 210 -19.65 -0.73 -0.38
CA ASN A 210 -20.77 -0.34 0.51
C ASN A 210 -20.33 0.42 1.76
N GLU A 211 -19.03 0.60 1.95
CA GLU A 211 -18.46 1.26 3.14
C GLU A 211 -18.57 2.79 3.11
N ILE A 212 -18.92 3.36 1.96
CA ILE A 212 -19.21 4.79 1.80
C ILE A 212 -20.46 4.91 0.93
N THR A 213 -21.48 5.56 1.43
CA THR A 213 -22.75 5.78 0.69
C THR A 213 -22.54 6.81 -0.44
N VAL A 214 -23.26 6.63 -1.55
CA VAL A 214 -23.09 7.49 -2.75
C VAL A 214 -23.59 8.91 -2.54
N ASP A 215 -24.47 9.12 -1.57
CA ASP A 215 -25.08 10.41 -1.27
C ASP A 215 -24.13 11.42 -0.62
N ILE A 216 -22.90 10.99 -0.24
CA ILE A 216 -21.85 11.90 0.24
C ILE A 216 -20.82 12.27 -0.82
N ASP A 217 -20.96 11.80 -2.05
CA ASP A 217 -19.97 12.06 -3.12
C ASP A 217 -19.83 13.56 -3.45
N ASP A 218 -20.88 14.33 -3.28
CA ASP A 218 -20.90 15.78 -3.51
C ASP A 218 -20.46 16.60 -2.27
N ASP A 219 -20.17 15.94 -1.13
CA ASP A 219 -19.65 16.64 0.05
C ASP A 219 -18.19 17.09 -0.22
N PRO A 220 -17.83 18.37 0.04
CA PRO A 220 -16.50 18.89 -0.24
C PRO A 220 -15.37 18.16 0.51
N ARG A 221 -15.70 17.44 1.58
CA ARG A 221 -14.74 16.61 2.35
C ARG A 221 -14.46 15.25 1.69
N ALA A 222 -15.31 14.80 0.75
CA ALA A 222 -15.19 13.51 0.05
C ALA A 222 -14.13 13.59 -1.05
N LEU A 223 -12.86 13.37 -0.71
CA LEU A 223 -11.73 13.59 -1.60
C LEU A 223 -11.24 12.34 -2.35
N TYR A 224 -11.83 11.18 -2.18
CA TYR A 224 -11.32 9.92 -2.74
C TYR A 224 -11.26 9.89 -4.27
N PHE A 225 -12.10 10.62 -5.00
CA PHE A 225 -11.95 10.77 -6.45
C PHE A 225 -10.83 11.75 -6.82
N LYS A 226 -10.70 12.85 -6.07
CA LYS A 226 -9.59 13.80 -6.24
C LYS A 226 -8.25 13.15 -5.86
N GLN A 227 -8.23 12.31 -4.82
CA GLN A 227 -7.10 11.45 -4.44
C GLN A 227 -6.64 10.56 -5.61
N ALA A 228 -7.57 9.96 -6.35
CA ALA A 228 -7.23 9.17 -7.53
C ALA A 228 -6.54 10.01 -8.62
N LEU A 229 -7.01 11.25 -8.85
CA LEU A 229 -6.41 12.21 -9.76
C LEU A 229 -5.01 12.64 -9.29
N TYR A 230 -4.84 12.99 -8.02
CA TYR A 230 -3.53 13.29 -7.44
C TYR A 230 -2.58 12.09 -7.52
N GLY A 231 -3.11 10.88 -7.38
CA GLY A 231 -2.36 9.65 -7.60
C GLY A 231 -1.82 9.51 -9.02
N MET A 232 -2.55 9.97 -10.03
CA MET A 232 -2.06 10.04 -11.41
C MET A 232 -0.88 11.01 -11.52
N TYR A 233 -1.05 12.24 -11.03
CA TYR A 233 0.03 13.25 -11.07
C TYR A 233 1.27 12.84 -10.28
N GLY A 234 1.09 12.25 -9.09
CA GLY A 234 2.21 11.73 -8.30
C GLY A 234 2.99 10.62 -9.02
N ARG A 235 2.29 9.71 -9.73
CA ARG A 235 2.94 8.68 -10.54
C ARG A 235 3.65 9.24 -11.77
N MET A 236 3.08 10.25 -12.44
CA MET A 236 3.76 10.95 -13.53
C MET A 236 5.06 11.61 -13.05
N ALA A 237 5.01 12.32 -11.92
CA ALA A 237 6.20 12.92 -11.31
C ALA A 237 7.24 11.86 -10.91
N LEU A 238 6.82 10.74 -10.33
CA LEU A 238 7.70 9.63 -9.97
C LEU A 238 8.42 9.04 -11.20
N ILE A 239 7.69 8.83 -12.30
CA ILE A 239 8.27 8.32 -13.56
C ILE A 239 9.32 9.31 -14.08
N LEU A 240 8.99 10.60 -14.13
CA LEU A 240 9.95 11.64 -14.60
C LEU A 240 11.20 11.70 -13.73
N LEU A 241 11.05 11.65 -12.41
CA LEU A 241 12.20 11.64 -11.49
C LEU A 241 13.09 10.41 -11.70
N LEU A 242 12.50 9.23 -11.83
CA LEU A 242 13.25 7.98 -12.02
C LEU A 242 13.95 7.90 -13.38
N LEU A 243 13.46 8.60 -14.41
CA LEU A 243 14.09 8.66 -15.73
C LEU A 243 15.16 9.74 -15.84
N GLN A 244 15.19 10.71 -14.92
CA GLN A 244 16.15 11.83 -14.94
C GLN A 244 17.38 11.58 -14.07
N ASP A 245 17.28 10.70 -13.08
CA ASP A 245 18.31 10.49 -12.07
C ASP A 245 18.88 9.06 -12.17
N ASP A 246 20.04 8.93 -12.80
CA ASP A 246 20.76 7.66 -12.92
C ASP A 246 21.30 7.14 -11.56
N ASP A 247 21.38 7.99 -10.54
CA ASP A 247 21.88 7.68 -9.20
C ASP A 247 20.77 7.52 -8.15
N PHE A 248 19.49 7.48 -8.55
CA PHE A 248 18.35 7.28 -7.62
C PHE A 248 18.31 5.85 -7.06
N MET A 249 19.40 5.46 -6.45
CA MET A 249 19.52 4.23 -5.67
C MET A 249 19.39 4.56 -4.19
N LEU A 250 18.17 4.40 -3.65
CA LEU A 250 17.97 4.45 -2.21
C LEU A 250 18.80 3.34 -1.54
N LYS A 251 19.94 3.71 -0.98
CA LYS A 251 20.79 2.83 -0.16
C LYS A 251 20.34 2.94 1.31
N ASP A 252 19.12 2.51 1.59
CA ASP A 252 18.56 2.72 2.93
C ASP A 252 18.93 1.66 3.96
N ARG A 253 19.54 0.54 3.52
CA ARG A 253 19.84 -0.56 4.45
C ARG A 253 20.99 -1.43 3.98
N GLU A 254 21.77 -1.90 4.94
CA GLU A 254 22.82 -2.87 4.70
C GLU A 254 22.22 -4.27 4.51
N ILE A 255 22.43 -4.85 3.35
CA ILE A 255 21.92 -6.17 2.97
C ILE A 255 23.00 -7.22 3.15
N SER A 256 22.64 -8.30 3.83
CA SER A 256 23.47 -9.49 3.99
C SER A 256 22.84 -10.69 3.29
N VAL A 257 23.66 -11.55 2.70
CA VAL A 257 23.22 -12.88 2.24
C VAL A 257 23.47 -13.87 3.38
N ILE A 258 22.44 -14.63 3.73
CA ILE A 258 22.47 -15.59 4.84
C ILE A 258 22.09 -17.00 4.35
N ASP A 259 22.46 -18.03 5.12
CA ASP A 259 22.09 -19.41 4.76
C ASP A 259 20.61 -19.73 4.97
N LYS A 260 19.95 -18.99 5.89
CA LYS A 260 18.56 -19.23 6.27
C LYS A 260 17.57 -18.62 5.30
N ARG A 261 16.65 -19.43 4.78
CA ARG A 261 15.59 -18.98 3.88
C ARG A 261 14.43 -18.34 4.65
N CYS A 262 13.73 -17.39 4.01
CA CYS A 262 12.54 -16.78 4.57
C CYS A 262 11.43 -17.83 4.83
N THR A 263 10.89 -17.84 6.02
CA THR A 263 9.84 -18.79 6.46
C THR A 263 8.43 -18.39 6.05
N ASN A 264 8.24 -17.17 5.49
CA ASN A 264 6.94 -16.72 5.01
C ASN A 264 6.52 -17.48 3.74
N PRO A 265 5.46 -18.32 3.77
CA PRO A 265 5.04 -19.10 2.60
C PRO A 265 4.49 -18.24 1.44
N ARG A 266 4.16 -16.97 1.71
CA ARG A 266 3.71 -16.00 0.70
C ARG A 266 4.86 -15.21 0.08
N CYS A 267 6.09 -15.37 0.57
CA CYS A 267 7.25 -14.70 0.02
C CYS A 267 7.63 -15.27 -1.35
N ILE A 268 8.16 -14.41 -2.22
CA ILE A 268 8.66 -14.81 -3.54
C ILE A 268 9.76 -15.89 -3.44
N THR A 269 10.55 -15.88 -2.37
CA THR A 269 11.59 -16.88 -2.13
C THR A 269 11.03 -18.30 -1.98
N ALA A 270 9.77 -18.47 -1.57
CA ALA A 270 9.12 -19.77 -1.51
C ALA A 270 8.76 -20.35 -2.90
N ARG A 271 8.82 -19.54 -3.96
CA ARG A 271 8.46 -19.90 -5.34
C ARG A 271 9.64 -19.89 -6.30
N GLU A 272 10.58 -18.96 -6.12
CA GLU A 272 11.72 -18.73 -6.98
C GLU A 272 13.00 -19.19 -6.23
N GLU A 273 13.38 -20.46 -6.43
CA GLU A 273 14.45 -21.11 -5.66
C GLU A 273 15.85 -20.53 -5.92
N TYR A 274 16.07 -19.92 -7.10
CA TYR A 274 17.34 -19.30 -7.48
C TYR A 274 17.63 -17.99 -6.75
N LEU A 275 16.65 -17.40 -6.06
CA LEU A 275 16.83 -16.13 -5.35
C LEU A 275 17.76 -16.32 -4.15
N PRO A 276 18.79 -15.46 -3.98
CA PRO A 276 19.65 -15.48 -2.79
C PRO A 276 18.84 -15.16 -1.52
N ASN A 277 19.24 -15.74 -0.40
CA ASN A 277 18.60 -15.48 0.90
C ASN A 277 19.06 -14.12 1.45
N ARG A 278 18.51 -13.05 0.93
CA ARG A 278 18.83 -11.67 1.31
C ARG A 278 18.08 -11.25 2.57
N SER A 279 18.78 -10.56 3.44
CA SER A 279 18.25 -10.10 4.72
C SER A 279 18.90 -8.80 5.16
N TYR A 280 18.25 -8.11 6.08
CA TYR A 280 18.78 -6.93 6.75
C TYR A 280 18.42 -6.94 8.24
N LEU A 281 19.18 -6.21 9.04
CA LEU A 281 18.90 -6.05 10.46
C LEU A 281 17.95 -4.87 10.71
N LYS A 282 16.87 -5.12 11.45
CA LYS A 282 15.96 -4.09 11.93
C LYS A 282 15.68 -4.33 13.40
N LEU A 283 16.10 -3.40 14.26
CA LEU A 283 15.94 -3.52 15.71
C LEU A 283 16.53 -4.81 16.32
N GLY A 284 17.67 -5.27 15.79
CA GLY A 284 18.31 -6.52 16.20
C GLY A 284 17.63 -7.80 15.68
N MET A 285 16.56 -7.69 14.89
CA MET A 285 15.88 -8.81 14.27
C MET A 285 16.32 -8.96 12.81
N GLN A 286 16.50 -10.21 12.36
CA GLN A 286 16.79 -10.53 10.97
C GLN A 286 15.50 -10.46 10.15
N MET A 287 15.46 -9.58 9.14
CA MET A 287 14.30 -9.37 8.28
C MET A 287 14.60 -9.83 6.86
N CYS A 288 13.63 -10.44 6.21
CA CYS A 288 13.72 -10.78 4.80
C CYS A 288 13.73 -9.52 3.92
N ASP A 289 14.75 -9.36 3.06
CA ASP A 289 14.87 -8.20 2.17
C ASP A 289 13.78 -8.13 1.10
N TYR A 290 13.11 -9.25 0.81
CA TYR A 290 12.04 -9.29 -0.18
C TYR A 290 10.67 -8.88 0.40
N CYS A 291 10.25 -9.47 1.53
CA CYS A 291 8.89 -9.33 2.05
C CYS A 291 8.80 -8.63 3.41
N ASP A 292 9.91 -8.10 3.92
CA ASP A 292 10.02 -7.37 5.20
C ASP A 292 9.50 -8.14 6.42
N LYS A 293 9.39 -9.48 6.33
CA LYS A 293 9.03 -10.31 7.48
C LYS A 293 10.25 -10.86 8.19
N ARG A 294 10.11 -11.07 9.50
CA ARG A 294 11.16 -11.65 10.32
C ARG A 294 11.51 -13.05 9.83
N ILE A 295 12.82 -13.36 9.83
CA ILE A 295 13.37 -14.69 9.57
C ILE A 295 13.68 -15.30 10.93
N ASP A 296 12.89 -16.30 11.34
CA ASP A 296 13.05 -17.01 12.62
C ASP A 296 14.05 -18.15 12.52
#